data_c23e3937fc36d09200bf1a2392929d3b
#
_entry.id   c23e3937fc36d09200bf1a2392929d3b
#
_cell.length_a   1.000
_cell.length_b   1.000
_cell.length_c   1.000
_cell.angle_alpha   90.00
_cell.angle_beta   90.00
_cell.angle_gamma   90.00
#
_symmetry.space_group_name_H-M   'P 1'
#
loop_
_entity.id
_entity.type
_entity.pdbx_description
1 polymer ?
#
loop_
_entity_poly.entity_id
_entity_poly.type
_entity_poly.pdbx_seq_one_letter_code
_entity_poly.pdbx_strand_id
1 'polypeptide(L)'
;RDLFVTLQLLDMGIPTVVALNMMDEAAADGVDIDVDALATAIGAPVVPTVAVTEKGVDDLSERLPDAMAPPSTPVADHYDALPDRIEATRAERTLLLEGDDPTARRVDALVADGGESLAADLDRREQLYAERRARVRSLVDDVVHATDAGRPVGDRVGDLLLRPLTGIPIALALLGAIFYRGGVVVAQTLFGYTEGVRCGRYYNPTVEAAVEQLLPASDWAAPVEFLLINDVLG
;
A
#
# COMPACT_ATOMS: atom_id res chain seq x y z
N ARG A 1 3.21 -4.18 11.97
CA ARG A 1 1.75 -4.20 12.28
C ARG A 1 1.29 -5.63 12.52
N ASP A 2 1.71 -6.56 11.68
CA ASP A 2 1.23 -7.94 11.70
C ASP A 2 1.72 -8.71 12.93
N LEU A 3 2.89 -8.39 13.46
CA LEU A 3 3.40 -8.97 14.69
C LEU A 3 2.50 -8.67 15.91
N PHE A 4 1.80 -7.55 15.92
CA PHE A 4 0.82 -7.23 16.97
C PHE A 4 -0.34 -8.24 16.98
N VAL A 5 -0.88 -8.57 15.81
CA VAL A 5 -1.95 -9.57 15.66
C VAL A 5 -1.42 -10.97 15.99
N THR A 6 -0.19 -11.28 15.59
CA THR A 6 0.46 -12.54 15.95
C THR A 6 0.53 -12.71 17.47
N LEU A 7 1.00 -11.70 18.20
CA LEU A 7 1.03 -11.74 19.67
C LEU A 7 -0.37 -11.87 20.27
N GLN A 8 -1.37 -11.22 19.70
CA GLN A 8 -2.76 -11.33 20.15
C GLN A 8 -3.28 -12.77 20.01
N LEU A 9 -3.04 -13.44 18.89
CA LEU A 9 -3.39 -14.85 18.69
C LEU A 9 -2.70 -15.77 19.70
N LEU A 10 -1.41 -15.53 19.94
CA LEU A 10 -0.63 -16.28 20.93
C LEU A 10 -1.11 -16.00 22.36
N ASP A 11 -1.51 -14.77 22.68
CA ASP A 11 -2.14 -14.40 23.95
C ASP A 11 -3.44 -15.18 24.16
N MET A 12 -4.22 -15.38 23.12
CA MET A 12 -5.44 -16.21 23.15
C MET A 12 -5.16 -17.71 23.26
N GLY A 13 -3.91 -18.14 23.15
CA GLY A 13 -3.54 -19.56 23.18
C GLY A 13 -3.87 -20.30 21.88
N ILE A 14 -4.01 -19.59 20.76
CA ILE A 14 -4.29 -20.20 19.46
C ILE A 14 -2.98 -20.78 18.90
N PRO A 15 -2.93 -22.10 18.59
CA PRO A 15 -1.76 -22.68 17.95
C PRO A 15 -1.48 -21.98 16.61
N THR A 16 -0.27 -21.45 16.46
CA THR A 16 0.08 -20.58 15.35
C THR A 16 1.44 -20.97 14.75
N VAL A 17 1.56 -20.90 13.43
CA VAL A 17 2.82 -20.85 12.69
C VAL A 17 2.88 -19.48 12.00
N VAL A 18 4.01 -18.82 12.10
CA VAL A 18 4.18 -17.47 11.55
C VAL A 18 4.91 -17.57 10.21
N ALA A 19 4.28 -17.11 9.13
CA ALA A 19 4.95 -16.90 7.85
C ALA A 19 5.59 -15.51 7.84
N LEU A 20 6.91 -15.43 7.91
CA LEU A 20 7.66 -14.18 7.79
C LEU A 20 7.91 -13.93 6.31
N ASN A 21 7.01 -13.19 5.67
CA ASN A 21 7.04 -12.96 4.23
C ASN A 21 7.86 -11.72 3.84
N MET A 22 8.15 -11.60 2.54
CA MET A 22 8.91 -10.49 1.94
C MET A 22 10.38 -10.44 2.39
N MET A 23 10.98 -11.61 2.63
CA MET A 23 12.39 -11.70 3.07
C MET A 23 13.37 -11.21 1.99
N ASP A 24 12.99 -11.24 0.73
CA ASP A 24 13.75 -10.67 -0.38
C ASP A 24 13.78 -9.14 -0.36
N GLU A 25 12.65 -8.50 -0.03
CA GLU A 25 12.58 -7.06 0.14
C GLU A 25 13.36 -6.62 1.37
N ALA A 26 13.22 -7.31 2.50
CA ALA A 26 13.99 -7.04 3.70
C ALA A 26 15.51 -7.10 3.41
N ALA A 27 15.96 -8.15 2.72
CA ALA A 27 17.37 -8.29 2.32
C ALA A 27 17.81 -7.19 1.34
N ALA A 28 16.96 -6.79 0.39
CA ALA A 28 17.24 -5.70 -0.55
C ALA A 28 17.37 -4.35 0.16
N ASP A 29 16.59 -4.14 1.22
CA ASP A 29 16.62 -2.93 2.05
C ASP A 29 17.74 -2.95 3.10
N GLY A 30 18.57 -4.00 3.11
CA GLY A 30 19.66 -4.14 4.08
C GLY A 30 19.16 -4.46 5.49
N VAL A 31 18.01 -5.09 5.60
CA VAL A 31 17.41 -5.55 6.85
C VAL A 31 17.66 -7.04 7.00
N ASP A 32 18.38 -7.43 8.05
CA ASP A 32 18.56 -8.81 8.45
C ASP A 32 17.66 -9.11 9.65
N ILE A 33 16.96 -10.24 9.61
CA ILE A 33 16.01 -10.65 10.65
C ILE A 33 16.46 -11.99 11.20
N ASP A 34 16.77 -12.04 12.49
CA ASP A 34 17.05 -13.29 13.19
C ASP A 34 15.75 -14.08 13.42
N VAL A 35 15.47 -15.00 12.49
CA VAL A 35 14.26 -15.82 12.48
C VAL A 35 14.18 -16.73 13.70
N ASP A 36 15.32 -17.31 14.12
CA ASP A 36 15.37 -18.25 15.26
C ASP A 36 15.17 -17.51 16.59
N ALA A 37 15.78 -16.32 16.73
CA ALA A 37 15.56 -15.45 17.86
C ALA A 37 14.09 -15.01 17.93
N LEU A 38 13.47 -14.64 16.82
CA LEU A 38 12.06 -14.29 16.76
C LEU A 38 11.17 -15.47 17.18
N ALA A 39 11.37 -16.65 16.62
CA ALA A 39 10.61 -17.85 16.96
C ALA A 39 10.70 -18.18 18.47
N THR A 40 11.92 -18.07 19.03
CA THR A 40 12.16 -18.28 20.46
C THR A 40 11.43 -17.24 21.30
N ALA A 41 11.50 -15.97 20.94
CA ALA A 41 10.94 -14.87 21.70
C ALA A 41 9.39 -14.84 21.70
N ILE A 42 8.77 -15.28 20.60
CA ILE A 42 7.29 -15.38 20.53
C ILE A 42 6.76 -16.73 21.01
N GLY A 43 7.63 -17.78 21.06
CA GLY A 43 7.26 -19.13 21.46
C GLY A 43 6.38 -19.85 20.43
N ALA A 44 6.59 -19.59 19.17
CA ALA A 44 5.90 -20.23 18.05
C ALA A 44 6.81 -20.36 16.83
N PRO A 45 6.63 -21.40 15.97
CA PRO A 45 7.41 -21.56 14.77
C PRO A 45 7.29 -20.36 13.82
N VAL A 46 8.44 -19.91 13.28
CA VAL A 46 8.51 -18.86 12.27
C VAL A 46 9.17 -19.43 11.03
N VAL A 47 8.56 -19.25 9.87
CA VAL A 47 9.07 -19.71 8.58
C VAL A 47 9.30 -18.51 7.67
N PRO A 48 10.55 -18.27 7.21
CA PRO A 48 10.84 -17.21 6.26
C PRO A 48 10.32 -17.59 4.88
N THR A 49 9.57 -16.67 4.25
CA THR A 49 8.92 -16.91 2.97
C THR A 49 9.11 -15.75 1.99
N VAL A 50 9.01 -16.06 0.70
CA VAL A 50 8.85 -15.11 -0.40
C VAL A 50 7.70 -15.62 -1.26
N ALA A 51 6.48 -15.22 -0.94
CA ALA A 51 5.26 -15.76 -1.53
C ALA A 51 5.20 -15.61 -3.06
N VAL A 52 5.76 -14.52 -3.62
CA VAL A 52 5.78 -14.24 -5.07
C VAL A 52 6.60 -15.30 -5.83
N THR A 53 7.63 -15.85 -5.22
CA THR A 53 8.51 -16.87 -5.81
C THR A 53 8.29 -18.27 -5.23
N GLU A 54 7.26 -18.42 -4.39
CA GLU A 54 6.92 -19.68 -3.67
C GLU A 54 8.04 -20.20 -2.74
N LYS A 55 9.10 -19.42 -2.52
CA LYS A 55 10.20 -19.79 -1.64
C LYS A 55 9.71 -19.90 -0.20
N GLY A 56 9.97 -21.02 0.46
CA GLY A 56 9.58 -21.29 1.85
C GLY A 56 8.10 -21.67 2.03
N VAL A 57 7.30 -21.78 0.96
CA VAL A 57 5.89 -22.17 1.04
C VAL A 57 5.74 -23.66 1.40
N ASP A 58 6.60 -24.52 0.82
CA ASP A 58 6.62 -25.93 1.16
C ASP A 58 7.06 -26.13 2.62
N ASP A 59 8.09 -25.43 3.07
CA ASP A 59 8.56 -25.45 4.47
C ASP A 59 7.44 -25.00 5.43
N LEU A 60 6.67 -23.97 5.05
CA LEU A 60 5.53 -23.50 5.82
C LEU A 60 4.45 -24.60 5.94
N SER A 61 4.17 -25.30 4.84
CA SER A 61 3.19 -26.39 4.81
C SER A 61 3.63 -27.56 5.69
N GLU A 62 4.90 -27.90 5.68
CA GLU A 62 5.48 -28.97 6.52
C GLU A 62 5.47 -28.58 8.00
N ARG A 63 5.55 -27.29 8.34
CA ARG A 63 5.53 -26.78 9.71
C ARG A 63 4.15 -26.58 10.30
N LEU A 64 3.08 -26.65 9.51
CA LEU A 64 1.70 -26.50 10.02
C LEU A 64 1.34 -27.45 11.16
N PRO A 65 1.76 -28.75 11.15
CA PRO A 65 1.52 -29.64 12.27
C PRO A 65 2.23 -29.22 13.58
N ASP A 66 3.30 -28.43 13.48
CA ASP A 66 4.08 -27.93 14.62
C ASP A 66 3.48 -26.65 15.22
N ALA A 67 2.31 -26.21 14.74
CA ALA A 67 1.64 -25.02 15.26
C ALA A 67 1.51 -25.10 16.78
N MET A 68 1.99 -24.09 17.47
CA MET A 68 1.95 -24.02 18.94
C MET A 68 1.59 -22.62 19.43
N ALA A 69 1.17 -22.57 20.67
CA ALA A 69 1.05 -21.33 21.43
C ALA A 69 1.84 -21.51 22.74
N PRO A 70 2.54 -20.47 23.21
CA PRO A 70 3.23 -20.54 24.48
C PRO A 70 2.21 -20.84 25.62
N PRO A 71 2.60 -21.61 26.66
CA PRO A 71 1.71 -21.99 27.73
C PRO A 71 1.20 -20.80 28.52
N SER A 72 1.99 -19.74 28.58
CA SER A 72 1.61 -18.46 29.21
C SER A 72 2.20 -17.30 28.41
N THR A 73 1.54 -16.16 28.47
CA THR A 73 1.98 -14.88 27.93
C THR A 73 1.76 -13.78 28.97
N PRO A 74 2.39 -12.60 28.84
CA PRO A 74 2.20 -11.49 29.79
C PRO A 74 0.74 -11.07 30.03
N VAL A 75 -0.16 -11.31 29.06
CA VAL A 75 -1.60 -11.08 29.23
C VAL A 75 -2.20 -11.90 30.36
N ALA A 76 -1.60 -13.04 30.67
CA ALA A 76 -2.10 -13.88 31.79
C ALA A 76 -2.02 -13.15 33.15
N ASP A 77 -1.11 -12.24 33.35
CA ASP A 77 -0.95 -11.43 34.56
C ASP A 77 -2.16 -10.51 34.81
N HIS A 78 -2.92 -10.21 33.75
CA HIS A 78 -4.15 -9.42 33.84
C HIS A 78 -5.41 -10.23 34.11
N TYR A 79 -5.33 -11.56 34.08
CA TYR A 79 -6.52 -12.42 34.30
C TYR A 79 -7.08 -12.32 35.73
N ASP A 80 -6.25 -11.97 36.71
CA ASP A 80 -6.69 -11.74 38.10
C ASP A 80 -7.69 -10.56 38.21
N ALA A 81 -7.78 -9.73 37.18
CA ALA A 81 -8.76 -8.66 37.12
C ALA A 81 -10.16 -9.15 36.68
N LEU A 82 -10.25 -10.38 36.18
CA LEU A 82 -11.54 -11.02 35.86
C LEU A 82 -12.09 -11.75 37.10
N PRO A 83 -13.41 -11.76 37.30
CA PRO A 83 -14.01 -12.50 38.42
C PRO A 83 -13.69 -14.00 38.38
N ASP A 84 -13.31 -14.59 39.52
CA ASP A 84 -12.94 -16.01 39.64
C ASP A 84 -14.04 -16.98 39.19
N ARG A 85 -15.31 -16.53 39.25
CA ARG A 85 -16.49 -17.30 38.84
C ARG A 85 -16.64 -17.48 37.32
N ILE A 86 -15.79 -16.84 36.52
CA ILE A 86 -15.88 -16.91 35.07
C ILE A 86 -15.19 -18.17 34.57
N GLU A 87 -15.98 -19.17 34.19
CA GLU A 87 -15.51 -20.33 33.43
C GLU A 87 -15.31 -19.93 31.97
N ALA A 88 -14.18 -19.35 31.64
CA ALA A 88 -13.83 -18.89 30.30
C ALA A 88 -12.50 -19.50 29.85
N THR A 89 -12.42 -19.82 28.58
CA THR A 89 -11.17 -20.23 27.93
C THR A 89 -10.16 -19.07 27.92
N ARG A 90 -8.89 -19.38 27.71
CA ARG A 90 -7.84 -18.36 27.59
C ARG A 90 -8.16 -17.29 26.53
N ALA A 91 -8.68 -17.71 25.36
CA ALA A 91 -9.11 -16.81 24.31
C ALA A 91 -10.23 -15.88 24.78
N GLU A 92 -11.23 -16.41 25.44
CA GLU A 92 -12.36 -15.62 25.98
C GLU A 92 -11.91 -14.64 27.06
N ARG A 93 -11.00 -15.03 27.95
CA ARG A 93 -10.43 -14.13 28.96
C ARG A 93 -9.68 -12.97 28.32
N THR A 94 -8.85 -13.25 27.28
CA THR A 94 -8.16 -12.23 26.55
C THR A 94 -9.14 -11.27 25.87
N LEU A 95 -10.17 -11.78 25.20
CA LEU A 95 -11.21 -10.96 24.55
C LEU A 95 -12.01 -10.12 25.55
N LEU A 96 -12.31 -10.65 26.74
CA LEU A 96 -12.97 -9.89 27.79
C LEU A 96 -12.12 -8.71 28.27
N LEU A 97 -10.81 -8.94 28.48
CA LEU A 97 -9.87 -7.87 28.83
C LEU A 97 -9.75 -6.80 27.74
N GLU A 98 -9.89 -7.21 26.48
CA GLU A 98 -9.89 -6.29 25.32
C GLU A 98 -11.25 -5.59 25.11
N GLY A 99 -12.27 -5.95 25.89
CA GLY A 99 -13.59 -5.34 25.81
C GLY A 99 -14.42 -5.81 24.64
N ASP A 100 -14.33 -7.11 24.29
CA ASP A 100 -15.16 -7.69 23.23
C ASP A 100 -16.60 -7.89 23.72
N ASP A 101 -17.51 -7.02 23.27
CA ASP A 101 -18.92 -7.05 23.65
C ASP A 101 -19.64 -8.38 23.37
N PRO A 102 -19.45 -9.06 22.21
CA PRO A 102 -20.05 -10.36 21.96
C PRO A 102 -19.63 -11.41 22.98
N THR A 103 -18.36 -11.48 23.34
CA THR A 103 -17.81 -12.39 24.32
C THR A 103 -18.35 -12.05 25.72
N ALA A 104 -18.39 -10.78 26.10
CA ALA A 104 -18.94 -10.31 27.37
C ALA A 104 -20.40 -10.76 27.52
N ARG A 105 -21.26 -10.51 26.52
CA ARG A 105 -22.67 -10.94 26.55
C ARG A 105 -22.84 -12.46 26.67
N ARG A 106 -21.98 -13.22 25.99
CA ARG A 106 -22.04 -14.68 26.06
C ARG A 106 -21.65 -15.20 27.44
N VAL A 107 -20.59 -14.66 28.02
CA VAL A 107 -20.12 -15.04 29.37
C VAL A 107 -21.09 -14.57 30.44
N ASP A 108 -21.66 -13.36 30.35
CA ASP A 108 -22.70 -12.86 31.23
C ASP A 108 -23.97 -13.75 31.19
N ALA A 109 -24.33 -14.27 30.00
CA ALA A 109 -25.44 -15.22 29.88
C ALA A 109 -25.16 -16.56 30.55
N LEU A 110 -23.89 -16.97 30.68
CA LEU A 110 -23.48 -18.17 31.42
C LEU A 110 -23.41 -17.91 32.94
N VAL A 111 -23.24 -16.68 33.37
CA VAL A 111 -23.12 -16.24 34.77
C VAL A 111 -24.46 -15.73 35.32
N ALA A 112 -25.58 -16.05 34.69
CA ALA A 112 -26.91 -15.50 34.94
C ALA A 112 -27.40 -15.68 36.40
N ASP A 113 -26.88 -14.85 37.31
CA ASP A 113 -27.52 -14.44 38.57
C ASP A 113 -26.85 -13.17 39.12
N GLY A 114 -27.27 -12.00 38.63
CA GLY A 114 -27.06 -10.71 39.31
C GLY A 114 -25.62 -10.16 39.41
N GLY A 115 -24.73 -10.54 38.51
CA GLY A 115 -23.36 -10.01 38.48
C GLY A 115 -23.25 -8.66 37.82
N GLU A 116 -22.34 -7.81 38.29
CA GLU A 116 -21.91 -6.60 37.61
C GLU A 116 -21.54 -6.92 36.17
N SER A 117 -22.05 -6.11 35.22
CA SER A 117 -21.71 -6.22 33.81
C SER A 117 -20.18 -6.20 33.64
N LEU A 118 -19.65 -7.15 32.88
CA LEU A 118 -18.24 -7.18 32.46
C LEU A 118 -17.96 -6.09 31.42
N ALA A 119 -18.54 -4.90 31.61
CA ALA A 119 -18.31 -3.76 30.77
C ALA A 119 -16.81 -3.51 30.65
N ALA A 120 -16.33 -3.34 29.44
CA ALA A 120 -14.93 -3.09 29.14
C ALA A 120 -14.42 -1.90 29.97
N ASP A 121 -13.42 -2.16 30.79
CA ASP A 121 -12.61 -1.11 31.38
C ASP A 121 -11.70 -0.56 30.28
N LEU A 122 -12.07 0.60 29.73
CA LEU A 122 -11.36 1.24 28.61
C LEU A 122 -9.89 1.52 28.97
N ASP A 123 -9.61 1.87 30.22
CA ASP A 123 -8.25 2.15 30.68
C ASP A 123 -7.41 0.87 30.66
N ARG A 124 -7.98 -0.25 31.04
CA ARG A 124 -7.31 -1.56 31.00
C ARG A 124 -7.03 -2.02 29.58
N ARG A 125 -7.99 -1.84 28.68
CA ARG A 125 -7.82 -2.14 27.26
C ARG A 125 -6.67 -1.33 26.65
N GLU A 126 -6.60 -0.02 26.93
CA GLU A 126 -5.51 0.83 26.46
C GLU A 126 -4.16 0.41 27.04
N GLN A 127 -4.12 0.05 28.31
CA GLN A 127 -2.92 -0.47 28.97
C GLN A 127 -2.44 -1.76 28.28
N LEU A 128 -3.32 -2.72 28.07
CA LEU A 128 -3.01 -3.99 27.40
C LEU A 128 -2.46 -3.77 25.98
N TYR A 129 -3.07 -2.85 25.22
CA TYR A 129 -2.61 -2.50 23.90
C TYR A 129 -1.26 -1.74 23.90
N ALA A 130 -1.03 -0.92 24.92
CA ALA A 130 0.25 -0.23 25.10
C ALA A 130 1.38 -1.21 25.43
N GLU A 131 1.14 -2.17 26.31
CA GLU A 131 2.08 -3.23 26.68
C GLU A 131 2.40 -4.14 25.48
N ARG A 132 1.38 -4.57 24.72
CA ARG A 132 1.60 -5.36 23.51
C ARG A 132 2.40 -4.60 22.46
N ARG A 133 2.13 -3.30 22.28
CA ARG A 133 2.94 -2.43 21.39
C ARG A 133 4.38 -2.27 21.88
N ALA A 134 4.58 -2.14 23.17
CA ALA A 134 5.92 -2.07 23.76
C ALA A 134 6.68 -3.39 23.52
N ARG A 135 6.02 -4.53 23.71
CA ARG A 135 6.60 -5.85 23.42
C ARG A 135 6.95 -6.03 21.96
N VAL A 136 6.09 -5.60 21.02
CA VAL A 136 6.41 -5.60 19.58
C VAL A 136 7.67 -4.79 19.28
N ARG A 137 7.81 -3.60 19.87
CA ARG A 137 9.00 -2.77 19.68
C ARG A 137 10.25 -3.47 20.19
N SER A 138 10.21 -3.96 21.43
CA SER A 138 11.36 -4.70 22.00
C SER A 138 11.74 -5.89 21.14
N LEU A 139 10.77 -6.70 20.68
CA LEU A 139 11.05 -7.82 19.78
C LEU A 139 11.69 -7.38 18.47
N VAL A 140 11.21 -6.31 17.86
CA VAL A 140 11.79 -5.76 16.63
C VAL A 140 13.21 -5.27 16.87
N ASP A 141 13.45 -4.54 17.97
CA ASP A 141 14.78 -4.03 18.31
C ASP A 141 15.79 -5.16 18.58
N ASP A 142 15.32 -6.30 19.13
CA ASP A 142 16.16 -7.45 19.46
C ASP A 142 16.47 -8.34 18.26
N VAL A 143 15.56 -8.48 17.28
CA VAL A 143 15.70 -9.46 16.18
C VAL A 143 15.98 -8.82 14.82
N VAL A 144 15.78 -7.53 14.65
CA VAL A 144 15.98 -6.82 13.38
C VAL A 144 17.29 -6.07 13.40
N HIS A 145 18.21 -6.45 12.52
CA HIS A 145 19.51 -5.82 12.40
C HIS A 145 19.61 -5.06 11.07
N ALA A 146 19.95 -3.77 11.14
CA ALA A 146 20.27 -3.01 9.95
C ALA A 146 21.67 -3.44 9.46
N THR A 147 21.74 -4.00 8.28
CA THR A 147 23.01 -4.28 7.61
C THR A 147 23.43 -3.03 6.83
N ASP A 148 24.71 -2.68 6.84
CA ASP A 148 25.30 -1.59 6.01
C ASP A 148 25.29 -1.91 4.49
N ALA A 149 24.40 -2.79 4.03
CA ALA A 149 24.09 -2.97 2.63
C ALA A 149 23.55 -1.65 2.11
N GLY A 150 24.33 -0.98 1.27
CA GLY A 150 24.03 0.37 0.80
C GLY A 150 22.60 0.49 0.31
N ARG A 151 21.88 1.50 0.79
CA ARG A 151 20.49 1.79 0.43
C ARG A 151 20.25 1.60 -1.06
N PRO A 152 19.23 0.86 -1.46
CA PRO A 152 18.91 0.63 -2.87
C PRO A 152 18.80 1.96 -3.61
N VAL A 153 19.23 1.97 -4.87
CA VAL A 153 19.22 3.20 -5.70
C VAL A 153 17.82 3.82 -5.77
N GLY A 154 16.78 2.98 -5.69
CA GLY A 154 15.38 3.40 -5.64
C GLY A 154 15.08 4.32 -4.46
N ASP A 155 15.55 4.01 -3.26
CA ASP A 155 15.32 4.83 -2.06
C ASP A 155 16.04 6.17 -2.14
N ARG A 156 17.25 6.19 -2.73
CA ARG A 156 17.99 7.45 -2.95
C ARG A 156 17.26 8.36 -3.93
N VAL A 157 16.68 7.79 -4.97
CA VAL A 157 15.87 8.53 -5.94
C VAL A 157 14.57 8.97 -5.29
N GLY A 158 13.92 8.11 -4.51
CA GLY A 158 12.74 8.44 -3.72
C GLY A 158 12.98 9.61 -2.77
N ASP A 159 14.04 9.54 -1.97
CA ASP A 159 14.44 10.62 -1.06
C ASP A 159 14.73 11.93 -1.79
N LEU A 160 15.36 11.87 -2.97
CA LEU A 160 15.63 13.03 -3.80
C LEU A 160 14.34 13.69 -4.32
N LEU A 161 13.37 12.88 -4.73
CA LEU A 161 12.08 13.34 -5.23
C LEU A 161 11.16 13.88 -4.12
N LEU A 162 11.25 13.32 -2.91
CA LEU A 162 10.43 13.74 -1.77
C LEU A 162 10.94 15.03 -1.10
N ARG A 163 12.20 15.39 -1.28
CA ARG A 163 12.73 16.66 -0.76
C ARG A 163 12.20 17.83 -1.58
N PRO A 164 11.52 18.83 -0.99
CA PRO A 164 10.91 19.93 -1.75
C PRO A 164 11.95 20.74 -2.55
N LEU A 165 13.18 20.85 -2.06
CA LEU A 165 14.24 21.61 -2.72
C LEU A 165 14.74 20.96 -4.03
N THR A 166 14.68 19.63 -4.13
CA THR A 166 15.12 18.86 -5.30
C THR A 166 13.93 18.30 -6.09
N GLY A 167 12.87 17.87 -5.42
CA GLY A 167 11.68 17.30 -6.03
C GLY A 167 10.90 18.30 -6.88
N ILE A 168 10.72 19.55 -6.42
CA ILE A 168 10.01 20.58 -7.21
C ILE A 168 10.72 20.88 -8.53
N PRO A 169 12.04 21.15 -8.58
CA PRO A 169 12.73 21.34 -9.85
C PRO A 169 12.66 20.14 -10.79
N ILE A 170 12.78 18.91 -10.25
CA ILE A 170 12.67 17.68 -11.04
C ILE A 170 11.26 17.52 -11.60
N ALA A 171 10.23 17.75 -10.78
CA ALA A 171 8.84 17.68 -11.23
C ALA A 171 8.53 18.71 -12.31
N LEU A 172 9.02 19.95 -12.16
CA LEU A 172 8.87 21.00 -13.18
C LEU A 172 9.62 20.66 -14.49
N ALA A 173 10.82 20.10 -14.40
CA ALA A 173 11.58 19.65 -15.55
C ALA A 173 10.86 18.51 -16.29
N LEU A 174 10.32 17.54 -15.55
CA LEU A 174 9.55 16.43 -16.11
C LEU A 174 8.25 16.93 -16.78
N LEU A 175 7.52 17.81 -16.09
CA LEU A 175 6.31 18.42 -16.62
C LEU A 175 6.61 19.24 -17.90
N GLY A 176 7.69 20.01 -17.89
CA GLY A 176 8.18 20.75 -19.06
C GLY A 176 8.54 19.83 -20.24
N ALA A 177 9.20 18.71 -19.96
CA ALA A 177 9.55 17.72 -20.99
C ALA A 177 8.30 17.05 -21.58
N ILE A 178 7.32 16.69 -20.74
CA ILE A 178 6.04 16.12 -21.18
C ILE A 178 5.27 17.16 -22.03
N PHE A 179 5.19 18.40 -21.55
CA PHE A 179 4.53 19.49 -22.28
C PHE A 179 5.19 19.75 -23.63
N TYR A 180 6.53 19.80 -23.66
CA TYR A 180 7.27 20.04 -24.90
C TYR A 180 7.09 18.89 -25.90
N ARG A 181 7.27 17.65 -25.47
CA ARG A 181 7.10 16.50 -26.39
C ARG A 181 5.64 16.27 -26.77
N GLY A 182 4.71 16.36 -25.85
CA GLY A 182 3.28 16.13 -26.11
C GLY A 182 2.60 17.34 -26.75
N GLY A 183 2.82 18.53 -26.18
CA GLY A 183 2.17 19.74 -26.65
C GLY A 183 2.80 20.31 -27.91
N VAL A 184 4.11 20.52 -27.90
CA VAL A 184 4.77 21.22 -29.02
C VAL A 184 5.07 20.24 -30.16
N VAL A 185 5.80 19.16 -29.90
CA VAL A 185 6.25 18.25 -30.99
C VAL A 185 5.07 17.51 -31.63
N VAL A 186 4.17 16.93 -30.79
CA VAL A 186 3.03 16.17 -31.33
C VAL A 186 2.01 17.09 -32.00
N ALA A 187 1.70 18.23 -31.39
CA ALA A 187 0.77 19.19 -31.98
C ALA A 187 1.31 19.75 -33.32
N GLN A 188 2.57 20.20 -33.37
CA GLN A 188 3.16 20.71 -34.60
C GLN A 188 3.25 19.64 -35.72
N THR A 189 3.56 18.37 -35.34
CA THR A 189 3.59 17.28 -36.30
C THR A 189 2.19 16.98 -36.86
N LEU A 190 1.18 16.94 -35.99
CA LEU A 190 -0.21 16.72 -36.38
C LEU A 190 -0.75 17.89 -37.22
N PHE A 191 -0.50 19.14 -36.79
CA PHE A 191 -0.89 20.32 -37.54
C PHE A 191 -0.18 20.39 -38.87
N GLY A 192 1.14 20.23 -38.90
CA GLY A 192 1.90 20.22 -40.14
C GLY A 192 1.47 19.14 -41.15
N TYR A 193 1.08 17.96 -40.64
CA TYR A 193 0.55 16.89 -41.49
C TYR A 193 -0.86 17.19 -42.00
N THR A 194 -1.76 17.67 -41.15
CA THR A 194 -3.14 17.98 -41.55
C THR A 194 -3.19 19.21 -42.45
N GLU A 195 -2.49 20.25 -42.13
CA GLU A 195 -2.51 21.51 -42.88
C GLU A 195 -1.69 21.41 -44.17
N GLY A 196 -0.46 20.90 -44.10
CA GLY A 196 0.42 20.81 -45.28
C GLY A 196 0.02 19.71 -46.27
N VAL A 197 -0.36 18.52 -45.78
CA VAL A 197 -0.65 17.37 -46.67
C VAL A 197 -2.12 17.32 -47.05
N ARG A 198 -3.03 17.44 -46.06
CA ARG A 198 -4.45 17.23 -46.31
C ARG A 198 -5.15 18.48 -46.83
N CYS A 199 -4.91 19.62 -46.22
CA CYS A 199 -5.52 20.87 -46.68
C CYS A 199 -4.73 21.45 -47.88
N GLY A 200 -3.42 21.63 -47.75
CA GLY A 200 -2.63 22.27 -48.83
C GLY A 200 -2.53 21.44 -50.10
N ARG A 201 -2.46 20.10 -50.03
CA ARG A 201 -2.26 19.26 -51.22
C ARG A 201 -3.57 18.75 -51.87
N TYR A 202 -4.64 18.56 -51.11
CA TYR A 202 -5.87 17.99 -51.64
C TYR A 202 -7.06 18.96 -51.57
N TYR A 203 -7.25 19.64 -50.44
CA TYR A 203 -8.44 20.46 -50.23
C TYR A 203 -8.35 21.80 -50.95
N ASN A 204 -7.28 22.56 -50.71
CA ASN A 204 -7.15 23.91 -51.29
C ASN A 204 -7.17 23.91 -52.82
N PRO A 205 -6.41 23.06 -53.55
CA PRO A 205 -6.47 23.05 -55.01
C PRO A 205 -7.85 22.64 -55.58
N THR A 206 -8.58 21.78 -54.84
CA THR A 206 -9.92 21.36 -55.27
C THR A 206 -10.93 22.48 -55.10
N VAL A 207 -10.82 23.23 -54.03
CA VAL A 207 -11.69 24.38 -53.74
C VAL A 207 -11.36 25.54 -54.67
N GLU A 208 -10.08 25.82 -54.89
CA GLU A 208 -9.64 26.85 -55.88
C GLU A 208 -10.21 26.54 -57.26
N ALA A 209 -10.04 25.32 -57.78
CA ALA A 209 -10.59 24.91 -59.07
C ALA A 209 -12.13 25.02 -59.13
N ALA A 210 -12.82 24.75 -58.05
CA ALA A 210 -14.27 24.89 -57.95
C ALA A 210 -14.73 26.36 -57.92
N VAL A 211 -13.97 27.22 -57.24
CA VAL A 211 -14.22 28.68 -57.18
C VAL A 211 -14.01 29.30 -58.54
N GLU A 212 -12.90 28.97 -59.23
CA GLU A 212 -12.61 29.44 -60.59
C GLU A 212 -13.69 29.05 -61.61
N GLN A 213 -14.30 27.84 -61.46
CA GLN A 213 -15.37 27.39 -62.31
C GLN A 213 -16.73 28.07 -62.03
N LEU A 214 -16.98 28.48 -60.80
CA LEU A 214 -18.25 29.06 -60.38
C LEU A 214 -18.32 30.56 -60.55
N LEU A 215 -17.17 31.26 -60.52
CA LEU A 215 -17.07 32.70 -60.66
C LEU A 215 -16.75 33.06 -62.11
N PRO A 216 -17.68 33.61 -62.88
CA PRO A 216 -17.37 34.07 -64.21
C PRO A 216 -16.40 35.25 -64.18
N ALA A 217 -15.47 35.33 -65.16
CA ALA A 217 -14.50 36.38 -65.29
C ALA A 217 -15.18 37.75 -65.48
N SER A 218 -15.43 38.43 -64.41
CA SER A 218 -16.03 39.77 -64.34
C SER A 218 -15.26 40.63 -63.33
N ASP A 219 -15.18 41.91 -63.53
CA ASP A 219 -14.41 42.86 -62.70
C ASP A 219 -14.72 42.85 -61.19
N TRP A 220 -15.88 42.34 -60.80
CA TRP A 220 -16.27 42.18 -59.37
C TRP A 220 -15.89 40.85 -58.76
N ALA A 221 -15.54 39.86 -59.57
CA ALA A 221 -15.14 38.57 -59.12
C ALA A 221 -13.69 38.56 -58.55
N ALA A 222 -12.82 39.37 -59.07
CA ALA A 222 -11.42 39.48 -58.65
C ALA A 222 -11.23 39.77 -57.15
N PRO A 223 -11.95 40.74 -56.51
CA PRO A 223 -11.81 40.95 -55.06
C PRO A 223 -12.43 39.82 -54.18
N VAL A 224 -13.45 39.13 -54.67
CA VAL A 224 -14.04 38.00 -53.98
C VAL A 224 -13.16 36.75 -54.08
N GLU A 225 -12.56 36.51 -55.22
CA GLU A 225 -11.56 35.50 -55.46
C GLU A 225 -10.31 35.70 -54.59
N PHE A 226 -9.81 36.90 -54.51
CA PHE A 226 -8.68 37.27 -53.64
C PHE A 226 -8.98 37.04 -52.15
N LEU A 227 -10.17 37.41 -51.67
CA LEU A 227 -10.60 37.18 -50.28
C LEU A 227 -10.78 35.69 -49.98
N LEU A 228 -11.40 34.92 -50.87
CA LEU A 228 -11.63 33.49 -50.67
C LEU A 228 -10.35 32.68 -50.75
N ILE A 229 -9.45 33.01 -51.67
CA ILE A 229 -8.23 32.26 -51.86
C ILE A 229 -7.15 32.65 -50.85
N ASN A 230 -6.96 33.94 -50.57
CA ASN A 230 -5.88 34.39 -49.67
C ASN A 230 -6.24 34.47 -48.19
N ASP A 231 -7.48 34.78 -47.83
CA ASP A 231 -7.86 34.92 -46.39
C ASP A 231 -8.52 33.66 -45.80
N VAL A 232 -9.13 32.80 -46.61
CA VAL A 232 -9.83 31.60 -46.13
C VAL A 232 -9.04 30.32 -46.39
N LEU A 233 -8.26 30.27 -47.49
CA LEU A 233 -7.49 29.08 -47.90
C LEU A 233 -5.96 29.25 -47.75
N GLY A 234 -5.46 30.43 -47.53
CA GLY A 234 -4.07 30.74 -47.24
C GLY A 234 -3.84 30.80 -45.76
#